data_9f4d0d1a26995736990b201c9a680604
#
_entry.id   9f4d0d1a26995736990b201c9a680604
#
_cell.length_a   1.000
_cell.length_b   1.000
_cell.length_c   1.000
_cell.angle_alpha   90.00
_cell.angle_beta   90.00
_cell.angle_gamma   90.00
#
_symmetry.space_group_name_H-M   'P 1'
#
loop_
_entity.id
_entity.type
_entity.pdbx_description
1 polymer ?
#
loop_
_entity_poly.entity_id
_entity_poly.type
_entity_poly.pdbx_seq_one_letter_code
_entity_poly.pdbx_strand_id
1 'polypeptide(L)'
;DVYKRQLYDMYELGIRYDKPYRKSARIVGDTMGKYHPHGDSSIYGALVVLAQDFKMGQTLVDGHGNFGSIEGDGAAAMRYTEARLQKLTQEAFLADLDKDVVDFVPNFDETEKEPEVLPVKVPNLLINGAEGIAVGMTTSIPTHNFGEVIDGVIAYMKNPDINTEQMMQ
;
A
#
# COMPACT_ATOMS: atom_id res chain seq x y z
N ASP A 1 0.44 -9.26 2.55
CA ASP A 1 -0.15 -9.20 3.90
C ASP A 1 0.41 -8.09 4.78
N VAL A 2 1.73 -7.92 4.85
CA VAL A 2 2.32 -6.85 5.67
C VAL A 2 1.90 -5.46 5.21
N TYR A 3 1.81 -5.20 3.91
CA TYR A 3 1.36 -3.91 3.38
C TYR A 3 -0.09 -3.60 3.79
N LYS A 4 -0.99 -4.55 3.62
CA LYS A 4 -2.40 -4.44 3.99
C LYS A 4 -2.56 -4.13 5.48
N ARG A 5 -1.89 -4.90 6.33
CA ARG A 5 -1.96 -4.75 7.78
C ARG A 5 -1.41 -3.42 8.25
N GLN A 6 -0.34 -2.94 7.62
CA GLN A 6 0.27 -1.67 7.97
C GLN A 6 -0.61 -0.48 7.57
N LEU A 7 -1.18 -0.49 6.36
CA LEU A 7 -2.09 0.56 5.92
C LEU A 7 -3.37 0.59 6.79
N TYR A 8 -3.91 -0.57 7.11
CA TYR A 8 -5.07 -0.69 8.01
C TYR A 8 -4.75 -0.15 9.40
N ASP A 9 -3.62 -0.54 9.98
CA ASP A 9 -3.19 -0.07 11.30
C ASP A 9 -3.00 1.46 11.34
N MET A 10 -2.38 2.03 10.33
CA MET A 10 -2.22 3.48 10.22
C MET A 10 -3.59 4.18 10.17
N TYR A 11 -4.55 3.63 9.43
CA TYR A 11 -5.91 4.16 9.36
C TYR A 11 -6.61 4.11 10.71
N GLU A 12 -6.53 2.98 11.42
CA GLU A 12 -7.13 2.80 12.74
C GLU A 12 -6.50 3.71 13.80
N LEU A 13 -5.19 3.95 13.73
CA LEU A 13 -4.48 4.87 14.60
C LEU A 13 -4.77 6.36 14.29
N GLY A 14 -5.48 6.64 13.20
CA GLY A 14 -5.75 8.01 12.77
C GLY A 14 -4.54 8.74 12.19
N ILE A 15 -3.56 8.02 11.68
CA ILE A 15 -2.35 8.58 11.05
C ILE A 15 -2.65 8.87 9.58
N ARG A 16 -3.40 9.93 9.35
CA ARG A 16 -4.02 10.26 8.06
C ARG A 16 -3.32 11.45 7.40
N TYR A 17 -3.58 11.65 6.11
CA TYR A 17 -2.91 12.66 5.27
C TYR A 17 -3.06 14.10 5.79
N ASP A 18 -4.13 14.40 6.50
CA ASP A 18 -4.48 15.72 7.06
C ASP A 18 -4.13 15.84 8.55
N LYS A 19 -3.41 14.87 9.10
CA LYS A 19 -2.95 14.83 10.49
C LYS A 19 -1.41 14.90 10.55
N PRO A 20 -0.85 15.21 11.73
CA PRO A 20 0.60 15.22 11.88
C PRO A 20 1.22 13.86 11.57
N TYR A 21 2.45 13.88 11.05
CA TYR A 21 3.26 12.67 10.92
C TYR A 21 3.48 12.00 12.28
N ARG A 22 3.66 10.70 12.26
CA ARG A 22 4.00 9.90 13.44
C ARG A 22 5.29 9.15 13.20
N LYS A 23 6.04 8.88 14.26
CA LYS A 23 7.28 8.10 14.18
C LYS A 23 7.03 6.75 13.55
N SER A 24 7.86 6.38 12.58
CA SER A 24 7.79 5.07 11.92
C SER A 24 7.89 3.93 12.94
N ALA A 25 8.71 4.10 13.96
CA ALA A 25 8.84 3.12 15.05
C ALA A 25 7.52 2.83 15.77
N ARG A 26 6.65 3.82 15.95
CA ARG A 26 5.33 3.63 16.55
C ARG A 26 4.42 2.82 15.62
N ILE A 27 4.42 3.15 14.33
CA ILE A 27 3.62 2.44 13.31
C ILE A 27 4.05 0.98 13.25
N VAL A 28 5.35 0.73 13.13
CA VAL A 28 5.93 -0.61 13.08
C VAL A 28 5.61 -1.40 14.34
N GLY A 29 5.78 -0.80 15.51
CA GLY A 29 5.51 -1.47 16.78
C GLY A 29 4.05 -1.84 16.96
N ASP A 30 3.12 -0.96 16.58
CA ASP A 30 1.68 -1.22 16.70
C ASP A 30 1.24 -2.31 15.71
N THR A 31 1.69 -2.25 14.46
CA THR A 31 1.41 -3.28 13.45
C THR A 31 1.96 -4.64 13.87
N MET A 32 3.17 -4.68 14.37
CA MET A 32 3.80 -5.92 14.87
C MET A 32 3.03 -6.50 16.04
N GLY A 33 2.61 -5.67 16.97
CA GLY A 33 1.89 -6.13 18.16
C GLY A 33 0.49 -6.61 17.90
N LYS A 34 -0.23 -6.00 16.96
CA LYS A 34 -1.65 -6.28 16.71
C LYS A 34 -1.91 -7.25 15.56
N TYR A 35 -1.16 -7.13 14.45
CA TYR A 35 -1.55 -7.79 13.20
C TYR A 35 -0.47 -8.66 12.57
N HIS A 36 0.80 -8.31 12.76
CA HIS A 36 1.89 -8.97 12.02
C HIS A 36 3.06 -9.36 12.95
N PRO A 37 2.98 -10.53 13.61
CA PRO A 37 3.94 -10.95 14.62
C PRO A 37 5.24 -11.48 14.00
N HIS A 38 5.96 -10.63 13.29
CA HIS A 38 7.23 -10.93 12.62
C HIS A 38 8.28 -9.87 12.99
N GLY A 39 9.49 -10.01 12.47
CA GLY A 39 10.58 -9.08 12.77
C GLY A 39 10.26 -7.63 12.36
N ASP A 40 10.63 -6.68 13.20
CA ASP A 40 10.40 -5.26 12.99
C ASP A 40 11.08 -4.73 11.72
N SER A 41 12.24 -5.26 11.37
CA SER A 41 12.97 -4.88 10.16
C SER A 41 12.19 -5.18 8.87
N SER A 42 11.48 -6.30 8.81
CA SER A 42 10.63 -6.63 7.65
C SER A 42 9.41 -5.72 7.55
N ILE A 43 8.81 -5.37 8.68
CA ILE A 43 7.68 -4.45 8.74
C ILE A 43 8.10 -3.04 8.34
N TYR A 44 9.23 -2.56 8.89
CA TYR A 44 9.77 -1.26 8.51
C TYR A 44 10.19 -1.22 7.04
N GLY A 45 10.82 -2.29 6.53
CA GLY A 45 11.18 -2.39 5.12
C GLY A 45 9.97 -2.24 4.20
N ALA A 46 8.84 -2.84 4.55
CA ALA A 46 7.59 -2.68 3.82
C ALA A 46 7.06 -1.23 3.88
N LEU A 47 7.09 -0.59 5.05
CA LEU A 47 6.70 0.83 5.20
C LEU A 47 7.54 1.73 4.31
N VAL A 48 8.85 1.50 4.29
CA VAL A 48 9.80 2.26 3.45
C VAL A 48 9.44 2.14 1.98
N VAL A 49 9.19 0.93 1.48
CA VAL A 49 8.81 0.71 0.07
C VAL A 49 7.53 1.46 -0.29
N LEU A 50 6.53 1.45 0.58
CA LEU A 50 5.27 2.17 0.34
C LEU A 50 5.44 3.69 0.23
N ALA A 51 6.53 4.24 0.76
CA ALA A 51 6.86 5.67 0.71
C ALA A 51 7.88 6.04 -0.39
N GLN A 52 8.44 5.05 -1.09
CA GLN A 52 9.46 5.28 -2.12
C GLN A 52 8.84 5.44 -3.49
N ASP A 53 8.95 6.63 -4.07
CA ASP A 53 8.41 6.96 -5.40
C ASP A 53 9.14 6.26 -6.55
N PHE A 54 10.37 5.79 -6.32
CA PHE A 54 11.12 4.98 -7.29
C PHE A 54 10.79 3.48 -7.21
N LYS A 55 10.06 3.03 -6.19
CA LYS A 55 9.57 1.65 -6.03
C LYS A 55 8.10 1.50 -6.38
N MET A 56 7.32 2.56 -6.14
CA MET A 56 5.87 2.59 -6.34
C MET A 56 5.52 3.52 -7.49
N GLY A 57 4.62 3.13 -8.37
CA GLY A 57 4.07 4.03 -9.39
C GLY A 57 3.27 5.18 -8.76
N GLN A 58 2.61 4.89 -7.64
CA GLN A 58 1.94 5.86 -6.77
C GLN A 58 2.20 5.47 -5.33
N THR A 59 2.90 6.30 -4.57
CA THR A 59 3.18 6.02 -3.16
C THR A 59 1.90 5.98 -2.34
N LEU A 60 1.82 5.04 -1.40
CA LEU A 60 0.67 4.87 -0.52
C LEU A 60 0.92 5.45 0.88
N VAL A 61 2.16 5.71 1.21
CA VAL A 61 2.59 6.33 2.46
C VAL A 61 3.34 7.62 2.14
N ASP A 62 3.02 8.66 2.89
CA ASP A 62 3.72 9.95 2.87
C ASP A 62 4.81 9.92 3.94
N GLY A 63 6.06 9.79 3.49
CA GLY A 63 7.23 9.71 4.36
C GLY A 63 7.86 11.08 4.62
N HIS A 64 8.30 11.30 5.86
CA HIS A 64 9.04 12.49 6.27
C HIS A 64 10.38 12.08 6.87
N GLY A 65 11.46 12.57 6.25
CA GLY A 65 12.83 12.19 6.58
C GLY A 65 13.50 11.41 5.45
N ASN A 66 14.58 10.69 5.78
CA ASN A 66 15.33 9.92 4.79
C ASN A 66 14.74 8.51 4.64
N PHE A 67 14.02 8.29 3.53
CA PHE A 67 13.47 7.00 3.14
C PHE A 67 14.31 6.30 2.04
N GLY A 68 15.56 6.71 1.86
CA GLY A 68 16.44 6.14 0.87
C GLY A 68 16.38 6.85 -0.48
N SER A 69 17.21 6.40 -1.41
CA SER A 69 17.27 6.93 -2.77
C SER A 69 17.38 5.83 -3.81
N ILE A 70 17.09 6.17 -5.07
CA ILE A 70 17.26 5.25 -6.21
C ILE A 70 18.74 4.85 -6.41
N GLU A 71 19.68 5.66 -5.92
CA GLU A 71 21.12 5.41 -6.01
C GLU A 71 21.62 4.32 -5.05
N GLY A 72 20.73 3.76 -4.25
CA GLY A 72 21.02 2.64 -3.36
C GLY A 72 21.23 3.01 -1.90
N ASP A 73 21.06 4.27 -1.53
CA ASP A 73 21.07 4.65 -0.12
C ASP A 73 19.89 4.05 0.62
N GLY A 74 20.15 3.45 1.75
CA GLY A 74 19.11 2.90 2.62
C GLY A 74 18.36 3.99 3.39
N ALA A 75 17.16 3.66 3.84
CA ALA A 75 16.39 4.52 4.72
C ALA A 75 17.10 4.68 6.08
N ALA A 76 16.92 5.84 6.71
CA ALA A 76 17.31 6.03 8.11
C ALA A 76 16.53 5.07 9.03
N ALA A 77 17.05 4.81 10.22
CA ALA A 77 16.37 3.95 11.19
C ALA A 77 14.97 4.49 11.54
N MET A 78 14.06 3.58 11.84
CA MET A 78 12.64 3.91 12.09
C MET A 78 12.40 4.89 13.23
N ARG A 79 13.36 5.04 14.15
CA ARG A 79 13.28 6.05 15.22
C ARG A 79 13.46 7.49 14.72
N TYR A 80 14.02 7.68 13.53
CA TYR A 80 14.29 9.00 12.96
C TYR A 80 13.26 9.42 11.92
N THR A 81 12.64 8.47 11.22
CA THR A 81 11.68 8.77 10.17
C THR A 81 10.26 8.89 10.72
N GLU A 82 9.43 9.60 10.00
CA GLU A 82 8.01 9.78 10.29
C GLU A 82 7.19 9.46 9.07
N ALA A 83 5.94 9.09 9.26
CA ALA A 83 5.05 8.72 8.16
C ALA A 83 3.60 9.02 8.47
N ARG A 84 2.80 9.09 7.41
CA ARG A 84 1.34 9.13 7.45
C ARG A 84 0.79 8.57 6.14
N LEU A 85 -0.51 8.32 6.10
CA LEU A 85 -1.15 7.86 4.86
C LEU A 85 -1.18 8.97 3.81
N GLN A 86 -1.01 8.61 2.54
CA GLN A 86 -1.32 9.49 1.43
C GLN A 86 -2.84 9.71 1.32
N LYS A 87 -3.25 10.84 0.77
CA LYS A 87 -4.67 11.15 0.53
C LYS A 87 -5.33 10.08 -0.35
N LEU A 88 -4.67 9.69 -1.44
CA LEU A 88 -5.15 8.66 -2.34
C LEU A 88 -5.38 7.33 -1.61
N THR A 89 -4.47 6.92 -0.75
CA THR A 89 -4.59 5.69 0.02
C THR A 89 -5.83 5.71 0.89
N GLN A 90 -6.05 6.79 1.59
CA GLN A 90 -7.20 6.94 2.46
C GLN A 90 -8.52 6.93 1.68
N GLU A 91 -8.59 7.63 0.56
CA GLU A 91 -9.81 7.77 -0.24
C GLU A 91 -10.09 6.58 -1.16
N ALA A 92 -9.07 5.95 -1.72
CA ALA A 92 -9.23 4.90 -2.72
C ALA A 92 -8.99 3.48 -2.19
N PHE A 93 -8.34 3.31 -1.04
CA PHE A 93 -8.00 2.00 -0.49
C PHE A 93 -8.72 1.68 0.82
N LEU A 94 -9.04 2.68 1.62
CA LEU A 94 -9.47 2.49 3.02
C LEU A 94 -10.85 3.10 3.33
N ALA A 95 -11.36 3.99 2.50
CA ALA A 95 -12.57 4.79 2.82
C ALA A 95 -13.84 3.96 3.04
N ASP A 96 -13.95 2.77 2.45
CA ASP A 96 -15.16 1.94 2.53
C ASP A 96 -15.03 0.75 3.49
N LEU A 97 -14.01 0.76 4.36
CA LEU A 97 -13.81 -0.34 5.33
C LEU A 97 -15.00 -0.56 6.27
N ASP A 98 -15.75 0.48 6.60
CA ASP A 98 -16.89 0.45 7.49
C ASP A 98 -18.24 0.24 6.77
N LYS A 99 -18.22 0.01 5.45
CA LYS A 99 -19.43 -0.15 4.63
C LYS A 99 -19.82 -1.60 4.33
N ASP A 100 -19.26 -2.55 5.04
CA ASP A 100 -19.53 -3.99 4.89
C ASP A 100 -19.26 -4.52 3.47
N VAL A 101 -18.23 -3.99 2.84
CA VAL A 101 -17.81 -4.38 1.47
C VAL A 101 -16.66 -5.40 1.46
N VAL A 102 -16.02 -5.61 2.61
CA VAL A 102 -14.95 -6.61 2.80
C VAL A 102 -15.17 -7.36 4.10
N ASP A 103 -14.75 -8.62 4.13
CA ASP A 103 -14.81 -9.44 5.33
C ASP A 103 -13.68 -9.10 6.28
N PHE A 104 -13.99 -9.18 7.58
CA PHE A 104 -13.02 -9.05 8.67
C PHE A 104 -12.80 -10.40 9.32
N VAL A 105 -11.54 -10.71 9.56
CA VAL A 105 -11.11 -11.97 10.20
C VAL A 105 -10.36 -11.67 11.51
N PRO A 106 -10.36 -12.60 12.47
CA PRO A 106 -9.54 -12.43 13.67
C PRO A 106 -8.05 -12.32 13.30
N ASN A 107 -7.31 -11.53 14.07
CA ASN A 107 -5.87 -11.51 14.00
C ASN A 107 -5.24 -12.79 14.59
N PHE A 108 -3.90 -12.85 14.66
CA PHE A 108 -3.16 -14.05 15.08
C PHE A 108 -3.48 -14.54 16.52
N ASP A 109 -3.85 -13.65 17.43
CA ASP A 109 -4.17 -13.98 18.83
C ASP A 109 -5.65 -13.76 19.18
N GLU A 110 -6.49 -13.51 18.18
CA GLU A 110 -7.93 -13.31 18.31
C GLU A 110 -8.35 -12.10 19.17
N THR A 111 -7.43 -11.17 19.47
CA THR A 111 -7.73 -9.96 20.24
C THR A 111 -8.24 -8.81 19.39
N GLU A 112 -7.92 -8.81 18.09
CA GLU A 112 -8.29 -7.78 17.14
C GLU A 112 -8.89 -8.42 15.88
N LYS A 113 -9.54 -7.60 15.06
CA LYS A 113 -9.98 -7.98 13.71
C LYS A 113 -9.23 -7.18 12.66
N GLU A 114 -8.95 -7.82 11.55
CA GLU A 114 -8.33 -7.18 10.39
C GLU A 114 -9.11 -7.48 9.13
N PRO A 115 -9.12 -6.58 8.13
CA PRO A 115 -9.77 -6.86 6.86
C PRO A 115 -9.03 -7.98 6.12
N GLU A 116 -9.77 -8.90 5.52
CA GLU A 116 -9.19 -9.96 4.69
C GLU A 116 -8.53 -9.38 3.46
N VAL A 117 -9.18 -8.40 2.83
CA VAL A 117 -8.66 -7.58 1.74
C VAL A 117 -9.02 -6.12 1.95
N LEU A 118 -8.34 -5.19 1.29
CA LEU A 118 -8.71 -3.78 1.31
C LEU A 118 -9.75 -3.47 0.24
N PRO A 119 -10.71 -2.55 0.51
CA PRO A 119 -11.74 -2.15 -0.45
C PRO A 119 -11.19 -1.18 -1.51
N VAL A 120 -10.24 -1.63 -2.32
CA VAL A 120 -9.52 -0.81 -3.30
C VAL A 120 -10.44 -0.44 -4.46
N LYS A 121 -10.51 0.86 -4.78
CA LYS A 121 -11.37 1.42 -5.84
C LYS A 121 -10.66 1.63 -7.17
N VAL A 122 -9.36 1.37 -7.24
CA VAL A 122 -8.53 1.60 -8.44
C VAL A 122 -7.73 0.34 -8.76
N PRO A 123 -7.32 0.12 -10.04
CA PRO A 123 -6.53 -1.05 -10.41
C PRO A 123 -5.09 -0.97 -9.91
N ASN A 124 -4.89 -1.19 -8.60
CA ASN A 124 -3.59 -1.05 -7.96
C ASN A 124 -2.51 -1.95 -8.57
N LEU A 125 -2.87 -3.14 -9.02
CA LEU A 125 -1.93 -4.06 -9.67
C LEU A 125 -1.25 -3.43 -10.89
N LEU A 126 -1.98 -2.67 -11.69
CA LEU A 126 -1.43 -1.98 -12.86
C LEU A 126 -0.68 -0.70 -12.46
N ILE A 127 -1.19 0.04 -11.49
CA ILE A 127 -0.57 1.30 -11.05
C ILE A 127 0.77 1.04 -10.40
N ASN A 128 0.85 0.14 -9.44
CA ASN A 128 2.03 -0.11 -8.63
C ASN A 128 2.84 -1.35 -9.04
N GLY A 129 2.32 -2.12 -10.00
CA GLY A 129 2.98 -3.33 -10.44
C GLY A 129 3.01 -4.41 -9.36
N ALA A 130 3.68 -5.51 -9.68
CA ALA A 130 3.95 -6.59 -8.73
C ALA A 130 5.16 -7.39 -9.18
N GLU A 131 5.98 -7.78 -8.23
CA GLU A 131 7.07 -8.72 -8.43
C GLU A 131 6.97 -9.84 -7.39
N GLY A 132 7.21 -11.06 -7.81
CA GLY A 132 7.18 -12.20 -6.92
C GLY A 132 7.87 -13.41 -7.50
N ILE A 133 8.47 -14.20 -6.61
CA ILE A 133 9.15 -15.44 -6.95
C ILE A 133 8.51 -16.56 -6.13
N ALA A 134 8.04 -17.58 -6.83
CA ALA A 134 7.51 -18.80 -6.22
C ALA A 134 8.19 -20.02 -6.84
N VAL A 135 7.94 -21.20 -6.27
CA VAL A 135 8.45 -22.44 -6.85
C VAL A 135 7.75 -22.69 -8.19
N GLY A 136 8.53 -22.73 -9.26
CA GLY A 136 8.04 -23.05 -10.61
C GLY A 136 7.46 -21.86 -11.39
N MET A 137 7.34 -20.66 -10.80
CA MET A 137 6.87 -19.48 -11.53
C MET A 137 7.33 -18.17 -10.88
N THR A 138 7.35 -17.13 -11.70
CA THR A 138 7.63 -15.75 -11.27
C THR A 138 6.57 -14.80 -11.81
N THR A 139 6.38 -13.68 -11.12
CA THR A 139 5.55 -12.56 -11.58
C THR A 139 6.40 -11.31 -11.68
N SER A 140 6.28 -10.59 -12.78
CA SER A 140 6.90 -9.28 -12.98
C SER A 140 5.96 -8.40 -13.78
N ILE A 141 5.22 -7.55 -13.08
CA ILE A 141 4.27 -6.59 -13.66
C ILE A 141 4.84 -5.20 -13.41
N PRO A 142 5.16 -4.44 -14.48
CA PRO A 142 5.69 -3.08 -14.32
C PRO A 142 4.63 -2.12 -13.77
N THR A 143 5.09 -1.00 -13.22
CA THR A 143 4.22 0.13 -12.86
C THR A 143 3.70 0.81 -14.12
N HIS A 144 2.48 1.38 -14.03
CA HIS A 144 1.86 2.15 -15.11
C HIS A 144 1.49 3.54 -14.60
N ASN A 145 1.37 4.50 -15.51
CA ASN A 145 0.92 5.84 -15.18
C ASN A 145 -0.52 5.81 -14.64
N PHE A 146 -0.74 6.46 -13.51
CA PHE A 146 -2.05 6.46 -12.84
C PHE A 146 -3.17 7.00 -13.72
N GLY A 147 -2.93 8.15 -14.39
CA GLY A 147 -3.92 8.75 -15.30
C GLY A 147 -4.27 7.86 -16.47
N GLU A 148 -3.26 7.26 -17.11
CA GLU A 148 -3.45 6.34 -18.24
C GLU A 148 -4.22 5.08 -17.84
N VAL A 149 -3.97 4.54 -16.64
CA VAL A 149 -4.72 3.39 -16.12
C VAL A 149 -6.20 3.75 -15.94
N ILE A 150 -6.50 4.93 -15.39
CA ILE A 150 -7.88 5.39 -15.24
C ILE A 150 -8.54 5.63 -16.59
N ASP A 151 -7.84 6.21 -17.55
CA ASP A 151 -8.34 6.39 -18.91
C ASP A 151 -8.64 5.04 -19.57
N GLY A 152 -7.79 4.04 -19.37
CA GLY A 152 -8.02 2.66 -19.82
C GLY A 152 -9.27 2.04 -19.18
N VAL A 153 -9.50 2.24 -17.91
CA VAL A 153 -10.74 1.78 -17.24
C VAL A 153 -11.96 2.44 -17.86
N ILE A 154 -11.93 3.75 -18.09
CA ILE A 154 -13.03 4.48 -18.71
C ILE A 154 -13.28 3.98 -20.13
N ALA A 155 -12.21 3.76 -20.91
CA ALA A 155 -12.32 3.23 -22.27
C ALA A 155 -12.96 1.83 -22.30
N TYR A 156 -12.56 0.95 -21.38
CA TYR A 156 -13.14 -0.38 -21.21
C TYR A 156 -14.62 -0.32 -20.82
N MET A 157 -14.98 0.58 -19.92
CA MET A 157 -16.38 0.77 -19.52
C MET A 157 -17.28 1.23 -20.68
N LYS A 158 -16.72 2.05 -21.58
CA LYS A 158 -17.45 2.53 -22.77
C LYS A 158 -17.53 1.47 -23.87
N ASN A 159 -16.53 0.61 -23.97
CA ASN A 159 -16.44 -0.45 -24.96
C ASN A 159 -15.77 -1.70 -24.34
N PRO A 160 -16.54 -2.63 -23.77
CA PRO A 160 -15.99 -3.86 -23.17
C PRO A 160 -15.26 -4.78 -24.17
N ASP A 161 -15.49 -4.61 -25.48
CA ASP A 161 -14.84 -5.37 -26.54
C ASP A 161 -13.55 -4.71 -27.06
N ILE A 162 -13.07 -3.66 -26.40
CA ILE A 162 -11.85 -2.96 -26.78
C ILE A 162 -10.66 -3.93 -26.80
N ASN A 163 -9.88 -3.92 -27.87
CA ASN A 163 -8.71 -4.76 -28.01
C ASN A 163 -7.44 -4.05 -27.50
N THR A 164 -6.33 -4.79 -27.45
CA THR A 164 -5.05 -4.27 -26.93
C THR A 164 -4.53 -3.09 -27.74
N GLU A 165 -4.63 -3.14 -29.08
CA GLU A 165 -4.15 -2.05 -29.94
C GLU A 165 -4.93 -0.75 -29.69
N GLN A 166 -6.25 -0.86 -29.55
CA GLN A 166 -7.10 0.29 -29.21
C GLN A 166 -6.84 0.81 -27.80
N MET A 167 -6.51 -0.08 -26.86
CA MET A 167 -6.20 0.30 -25.49
C MET A 167 -4.85 1.04 -25.37
N MET A 168 -3.95 0.83 -26.32
CA MET A 168 -2.60 1.43 -26.34
C MET A 168 -2.56 2.81 -27.04
N GLN A 169 -3.65 3.30 -27.58
CA GLN A 169 -3.78 4.62 -28.21
C GLN A 169 -4.18 5.69 -27.20
#